data_bfb27487abc9a1268309787a1716c7ed
#
_entry.id   bfb27487abc9a1268309787a1716c7ed
#
_cell.length_a   1.000
_cell.length_b   1.000
_cell.length_c   1.000
_cell.angle_alpha   90.00
_cell.angle_beta   90.00
_cell.angle_gamma   90.00
#
_symmetry.space_group_name_H-M   'P 1'
#
loop_
_entity.id
_entity.type
_entity.pdbx_description
1 polymer ?
#
loop_
_entity_poly.entity_id
_entity_poly.type
_entity_poly.pdbx_seq_one_letter_code
_entity_poly.pdbx_strand_id
1 'polypeptide(L)'
;MKKQLPFFLFLLILGFSAFSQKDAANQLLLKNFRPVSIYAIPVTIPAKAKFPVIDMHSHPYASNAQELANWVKTMDEMGITKTIILTGTAGAKFDSLAGVYGKYTGRFELWCGFDYTDYDKPGFGPAAVKELERCFKKGAKGVGELGDKGEGETYSKPVPGYGMHLDDARMKPLLRKCAELKMPVNIHVADPYWMYLPTDSTNDGLMNASTWKVNLKPGMLDHGQLITTLENAVRDNPKTIFIACHFANCEYDLSIIGSLLEKYNNLYLDIAARYAETATIPRYMQQFYSKYQDRLLYGTDMGMNKHIYEVTFRVLETLDEHFYETELFGYHWAMNGFGLSDVILKKLYKSNAIKIQRYEDDH
;
A
#
# COMPACT_ATOMS: atom_id res chain seq x y z
N MET A 1 51.23 -16.27 -72.85
CA MET A 1 51.06 -14.95 -72.28
C MET A 1 49.86 -15.03 -71.31
N LYS A 2 50.15 -15.16 -70.00
CA LYS A 2 49.12 -15.17 -68.95
C LYS A 2 49.14 -13.81 -68.27
N LYS A 3 48.05 -13.05 -68.43
CA LYS A 3 47.84 -11.76 -67.76
C LYS A 3 47.44 -12.05 -66.27
N GLN A 4 48.25 -11.55 -65.33
CA GLN A 4 47.90 -11.52 -63.93
C GLN A 4 47.05 -10.25 -63.67
N LEU A 5 45.92 -10.40 -63.06
CA LEU A 5 45.04 -9.34 -62.61
C LEU A 5 45.39 -9.04 -61.10
N PRO A 6 45.62 -7.81 -60.69
CA PRO A 6 45.90 -7.49 -59.29
C PRO A 6 44.59 -7.49 -58.50
N PHE A 7 44.58 -8.25 -57.40
CA PHE A 7 43.50 -8.27 -56.40
C PHE A 7 43.65 -7.06 -55.50
N PHE A 8 42.80 -6.04 -55.68
CA PHE A 8 42.71 -4.93 -54.73
C PHE A 8 41.86 -5.35 -53.52
N LEU A 9 42.52 -5.58 -52.40
CA LEU A 9 41.88 -5.81 -51.10
C LEU A 9 41.36 -4.47 -50.55
N PHE A 10 40.07 -4.21 -50.67
CA PHE A 10 39.42 -3.08 -50.03
C PHE A 10 39.28 -3.40 -48.55
N LEU A 11 40.18 -2.87 -47.69
CA LEU A 11 39.96 -2.85 -46.25
C LEU A 11 38.83 -1.86 -45.94
N LEU A 12 37.64 -2.34 -45.71
CA LEU A 12 36.56 -1.60 -45.07
C LEU A 12 36.94 -1.39 -43.60
N ILE A 13 37.54 -0.25 -43.30
CA ILE A 13 37.68 0.27 -41.94
C ILE A 13 36.27 0.67 -41.48
N LEU A 14 35.60 -0.22 -40.81
CA LEU A 14 34.43 0.11 -40.00
C LEU A 14 34.90 0.98 -38.85
N GLY A 15 34.90 2.31 -39.07
CA GLY A 15 35.03 3.27 -38.02
C GLY A 15 33.87 3.08 -37.03
N PHE A 16 34.09 2.31 -35.99
CA PHE A 16 33.27 2.42 -34.81
C PHE A 16 33.50 3.83 -34.27
N SER A 17 32.57 4.72 -34.60
CA SER A 17 32.45 6.00 -33.93
C SER A 17 32.20 5.66 -32.46
N ALA A 18 33.25 5.78 -31.67
CA ALA A 18 33.10 5.86 -30.22
C ALA A 18 32.36 7.18 -29.93
N PHE A 19 31.04 7.16 -30.09
CA PHE A 19 30.20 8.20 -29.55
C PHE A 19 30.49 8.27 -28.07
N SER A 20 31.00 9.40 -27.66
CA SER A 20 31.42 9.67 -26.31
C SER A 20 30.32 9.26 -25.33
N GLN A 21 30.60 8.38 -24.39
CA GLN A 21 29.69 8.02 -23.28
C GLN A 21 29.17 9.25 -22.50
N LYS A 22 29.80 10.40 -22.63
CA LYS A 22 29.34 11.67 -22.08
C LYS A 22 27.99 12.13 -22.65
N ASP A 23 27.66 11.81 -23.89
CA ASP A 23 26.39 12.22 -24.49
C ASP A 23 25.22 11.36 -24.04
N ALA A 24 25.45 10.09 -23.68
CA ALA A 24 24.40 9.19 -23.21
C ALA A 24 23.77 9.68 -21.89
N ALA A 25 24.58 10.13 -20.93
CA ALA A 25 24.07 10.62 -19.66
C ALA A 25 23.26 11.93 -19.80
N ASN A 26 23.63 12.78 -20.76
CA ASN A 26 22.93 14.04 -21.03
C ASN A 26 21.62 13.86 -21.81
N GLN A 27 21.45 12.72 -22.49
CA GLN A 27 20.31 12.45 -23.38
C GLN A 27 19.35 11.40 -22.82
N LEU A 28 19.79 10.60 -21.85
CA LEU A 28 18.96 9.58 -21.22
C LEU A 28 17.90 10.22 -20.33
N LEU A 29 16.65 10.08 -20.74
CA LEU A 29 15.53 10.52 -19.91
C LEU A 29 15.43 9.62 -18.66
N LEU A 30 15.14 10.22 -17.51
CA LEU A 30 15.01 9.52 -16.24
C LEU A 30 14.02 8.32 -16.34
N LYS A 31 12.91 8.49 -17.06
CA LYS A 31 11.92 7.41 -17.30
C LYS A 31 12.49 6.19 -18.05
N ASN A 32 13.62 6.33 -18.70
CA ASN A 32 14.31 5.26 -19.44
C ASN A 32 15.51 4.69 -18.66
N PHE A 33 15.83 5.27 -17.50
CA PHE A 33 16.89 4.78 -16.64
C PHE A 33 16.45 3.47 -15.97
N ARG A 34 17.13 2.37 -16.32
CA ARG A 34 16.85 1.03 -15.80
C ARG A 34 18.17 0.40 -15.37
N PRO A 35 18.67 0.82 -14.20
CA PRO A 35 19.95 0.32 -13.70
C PRO A 35 19.88 -1.17 -13.34
N VAL A 36 21.00 -1.84 -13.52
CA VAL A 36 21.23 -3.21 -13.05
C VAL A 36 22.36 -3.16 -12.04
N SER A 37 22.24 -3.89 -10.93
CA SER A 37 23.31 -3.95 -9.93
C SER A 37 24.59 -4.50 -10.55
N ILE A 38 25.69 -3.77 -10.34
CA ILE A 38 27.04 -4.21 -10.76
C ILE A 38 27.73 -5.07 -9.70
N TYR A 39 27.14 -5.18 -8.52
CA TYR A 39 27.75 -5.90 -7.40
C TYR A 39 27.50 -7.39 -7.49
N ALA A 40 28.57 -8.18 -7.36
CA ALA A 40 28.49 -9.64 -7.26
C ALA A 40 28.32 -10.03 -5.78
N ILE A 41 27.12 -9.86 -5.28
CA ILE A 41 26.74 -10.12 -3.88
C ILE A 41 25.63 -11.19 -3.84
N PRO A 42 25.35 -11.81 -2.68
CA PRO A 42 24.28 -12.78 -2.56
C PRO A 42 22.93 -12.22 -3.00
N VAL A 43 22.16 -13.04 -3.71
CA VAL A 43 20.80 -12.76 -4.15
C VAL A 43 19.88 -13.82 -3.61
N THR A 44 18.88 -13.40 -2.86
CA THR A 44 17.87 -14.27 -2.26
C THR A 44 16.49 -13.94 -2.86
N ILE A 45 15.87 -14.93 -3.49
CA ILE A 45 14.50 -14.80 -3.96
C ILE A 45 13.64 -15.76 -3.13
N PRO A 46 12.87 -15.26 -2.14
CA PRO A 46 12.02 -16.11 -1.32
C PRO A 46 10.97 -16.80 -2.20
N ALA A 47 10.94 -18.13 -2.17
CA ALA A 47 9.93 -18.90 -2.92
C ALA A 47 8.52 -18.71 -2.33
N LYS A 48 8.43 -18.39 -1.05
CA LYS A 48 7.22 -18.08 -0.28
C LYS A 48 7.60 -17.40 1.02
N ALA A 49 6.62 -16.83 1.71
CA ALA A 49 6.82 -16.28 3.05
C ALA A 49 7.39 -17.31 4.04
N LYS A 50 8.27 -16.88 4.92
CA LYS A 50 8.87 -17.70 5.98
C LYS A 50 7.83 -18.22 6.98
N PHE A 51 6.77 -17.47 7.21
CA PHE A 51 5.65 -17.80 8.09
C PHE A 51 4.32 -17.55 7.40
N PRO A 52 3.20 -18.18 7.85
CA PRO A 52 1.89 -17.91 7.31
C PRO A 52 1.51 -16.42 7.39
N VAL A 53 0.97 -15.88 6.31
CA VAL A 53 0.66 -14.45 6.16
C VAL A 53 -0.84 -14.20 6.08
N ILE A 54 -1.30 -13.12 6.71
CA ILE A 54 -2.56 -12.45 6.43
C ILE A 54 -2.22 -11.13 5.73
N ASP A 55 -2.62 -10.98 4.47
CA ASP A 55 -2.50 -9.73 3.72
C ASP A 55 -3.67 -8.82 4.11
N MET A 56 -3.38 -7.78 4.90
CA MET A 56 -4.39 -6.89 5.49
C MET A 56 -4.83 -5.76 4.55
N HIS A 57 -4.21 -5.67 3.37
CA HIS A 57 -4.53 -4.60 2.43
C HIS A 57 -4.50 -5.09 0.98
N SER A 58 -5.67 -5.31 0.44
CA SER A 58 -5.86 -5.56 -1.00
C SER A 58 -7.24 -5.07 -1.43
N HIS A 59 -7.46 -5.01 -2.75
CA HIS A 59 -8.70 -4.54 -3.35
C HIS A 59 -9.39 -5.63 -4.17
N PRO A 60 -10.65 -5.46 -4.61
CA PRO A 60 -11.39 -6.46 -5.37
C PRO A 60 -10.90 -6.52 -6.84
N TYR A 61 -9.65 -6.92 -7.05
CA TYR A 61 -9.00 -6.98 -8.36
C TYR A 61 -9.54 -8.10 -9.26
N ALA A 62 -9.97 -9.23 -8.68
CA ALA A 62 -10.54 -10.31 -9.46
C ALA A 62 -11.93 -9.94 -9.97
N SER A 63 -12.10 -9.93 -11.30
CA SER A 63 -13.34 -9.58 -11.99
C SER A 63 -14.22 -10.79 -12.32
N ASN A 64 -13.67 -12.00 -12.26
CA ASN A 64 -14.36 -13.25 -12.59
C ASN A 64 -13.85 -14.44 -11.76
N ALA A 65 -14.54 -15.55 -11.86
CA ALA A 65 -14.26 -16.75 -11.06
C ALA A 65 -12.87 -17.36 -11.38
N GLN A 66 -12.38 -17.26 -12.60
CA GLN A 66 -11.08 -17.79 -12.98
C GLN A 66 -9.94 -16.96 -12.38
N GLU A 67 -10.03 -15.65 -12.42
CA GLU A 67 -9.06 -14.74 -11.79
C GLU A 67 -9.03 -14.96 -10.27
N LEU A 68 -10.19 -15.14 -9.65
CA LEU A 68 -10.28 -15.42 -8.22
C LEU A 68 -9.63 -16.77 -7.86
N ALA A 69 -9.86 -17.81 -8.67
CA ALA A 69 -9.20 -19.11 -8.51
C ALA A 69 -7.67 -19.02 -8.68
N ASN A 70 -7.21 -18.24 -9.65
CA ASN A 70 -5.79 -17.98 -9.87
C ASN A 70 -5.18 -17.22 -8.68
N TRP A 71 -5.92 -16.26 -8.12
CA TRP A 71 -5.46 -15.55 -6.92
C TRP A 71 -5.31 -16.50 -5.72
N VAL A 72 -6.28 -17.37 -5.47
CA VAL A 72 -6.18 -18.38 -4.40
C VAL A 72 -4.97 -19.28 -4.61
N LYS A 73 -4.70 -19.71 -5.84
CA LYS A 73 -3.50 -20.48 -6.17
C LYS A 73 -2.22 -19.70 -5.85
N THR A 74 -2.15 -18.43 -6.23
CA THR A 74 -1.02 -17.55 -5.88
C THR A 74 -0.86 -17.44 -4.35
N MET A 75 -1.94 -17.29 -3.62
CA MET A 75 -1.92 -17.27 -2.15
C MET A 75 -1.33 -18.56 -1.57
N ASP A 76 -1.74 -19.73 -2.09
CA ASP A 76 -1.22 -21.03 -1.65
C ASP A 76 0.28 -21.17 -1.91
N GLU A 77 0.72 -20.78 -3.10
CA GLU A 77 2.14 -20.82 -3.49
C GLU A 77 2.98 -19.89 -2.60
N MET A 78 2.47 -18.71 -2.26
CA MET A 78 3.21 -17.68 -1.53
C MET A 78 3.05 -17.74 -0.01
N GLY A 79 2.25 -18.66 0.52
CA GLY A 79 2.03 -18.79 1.97
C GLY A 79 1.06 -17.78 2.56
N ILE A 80 0.20 -17.17 1.71
CA ILE A 80 -0.85 -16.26 2.15
C ILE A 80 -2.06 -17.07 2.59
N THR A 81 -2.40 -17.00 3.87
CA THR A 81 -3.52 -17.77 4.43
C THR A 81 -4.86 -17.06 4.25
N LYS A 82 -4.86 -15.73 4.30
CA LYS A 82 -6.04 -14.88 4.13
C LYS A 82 -5.64 -13.55 3.50
N THR A 83 -6.53 -12.96 2.73
CA THR A 83 -6.43 -11.58 2.21
C THR A 83 -7.67 -10.79 2.60
N ILE A 84 -7.45 -9.60 3.14
CA ILE A 84 -8.51 -8.64 3.44
C ILE A 84 -8.78 -7.82 2.18
N ILE A 85 -10.02 -7.82 1.75
CA ILE A 85 -10.47 -7.08 0.57
C ILE A 85 -11.15 -5.79 1.02
N LEU A 86 -10.46 -4.69 0.88
CA LEU A 86 -10.93 -3.35 1.17
C LEU A 86 -11.78 -2.88 -0.02
N THR A 87 -13.09 -3.02 0.10
CA THR A 87 -13.98 -2.74 -1.04
C THR A 87 -14.29 -1.26 -1.19
N GLY A 88 -14.23 -0.48 -0.11
CA GLY A 88 -14.64 0.92 -0.07
C GLY A 88 -16.10 1.13 -0.53
N THR A 89 -16.94 0.08 -0.50
CA THR A 89 -18.30 0.13 -1.05
C THR A 89 -19.35 -0.30 -0.05
N ALA A 90 -20.57 0.20 -0.23
CA ALA A 90 -21.78 -0.19 0.49
C ALA A 90 -22.87 -0.62 -0.52
N GLY A 91 -24.08 -0.90 -0.03
CA GLY A 91 -25.24 -1.20 -0.85
C GLY A 91 -25.10 -2.45 -1.71
N ALA A 92 -25.77 -2.45 -2.84
CA ALA A 92 -25.79 -3.55 -3.79
C ALA A 92 -24.39 -3.91 -4.34
N LYS A 93 -23.48 -2.94 -4.39
CA LYS A 93 -22.12 -3.19 -4.86
C LYS A 93 -21.34 -4.04 -3.85
N PHE A 94 -21.46 -3.75 -2.55
CA PHE A 94 -20.88 -4.61 -1.52
C PHE A 94 -21.48 -6.01 -1.57
N ASP A 95 -22.82 -6.13 -1.72
CA ASP A 95 -23.50 -7.42 -1.80
C ASP A 95 -23.00 -8.27 -2.97
N SER A 96 -22.78 -7.66 -4.12
CA SER A 96 -22.21 -8.33 -5.30
C SER A 96 -20.80 -8.87 -5.02
N LEU A 97 -19.92 -8.06 -4.43
CA LEU A 97 -18.56 -8.47 -4.08
C LEU A 97 -18.58 -9.60 -3.03
N ALA A 98 -19.44 -9.48 -2.01
CA ALA A 98 -19.60 -10.53 -1.00
C ALA A 98 -20.05 -11.87 -1.63
N GLY A 99 -20.91 -11.83 -2.65
CA GLY A 99 -21.31 -13.01 -3.41
C GLY A 99 -20.18 -13.64 -4.25
N VAL A 100 -19.26 -12.84 -4.76
CA VAL A 100 -18.11 -13.31 -5.56
C VAL A 100 -17.03 -13.92 -4.66
N TYR A 101 -16.53 -13.15 -3.70
CA TYR A 101 -15.40 -13.54 -2.85
C TYR A 101 -15.79 -14.56 -1.77
N GLY A 102 -17.05 -14.54 -1.31
CA GLY A 102 -17.58 -15.49 -0.33
C GLY A 102 -17.57 -16.95 -0.77
N LYS A 103 -17.34 -17.25 -2.06
CA LYS A 103 -17.15 -18.61 -2.58
C LYS A 103 -15.89 -19.29 -2.02
N TYR A 104 -14.90 -18.52 -1.59
CA TYR A 104 -13.66 -19.01 -1.00
C TYR A 104 -13.61 -18.68 0.49
N THR A 105 -14.52 -19.30 1.24
CA THR A 105 -14.63 -19.09 2.70
C THR A 105 -13.28 -19.28 3.39
N GLY A 106 -12.93 -18.32 4.25
CA GLY A 106 -11.68 -18.33 5.01
C GLY A 106 -10.44 -17.82 4.26
N ARG A 107 -10.52 -17.63 2.93
CA ARG A 107 -9.41 -17.10 2.13
C ARG A 107 -9.52 -15.60 1.93
N PHE A 108 -10.71 -15.08 1.77
CA PHE A 108 -10.99 -13.66 1.65
C PHE A 108 -11.92 -13.20 2.77
N GLU A 109 -11.65 -12.02 3.26
CA GLU A 109 -12.50 -11.30 4.22
C GLU A 109 -12.79 -9.92 3.64
N LEU A 110 -14.06 -9.53 3.61
CA LEU A 110 -14.46 -8.28 2.96
C LEU A 110 -14.73 -7.20 3.99
N TRP A 111 -14.19 -6.03 3.73
CA TRP A 111 -14.45 -4.82 4.47
C TRP A 111 -15.26 -3.86 3.60
N CYS A 112 -16.34 -3.30 4.15
CA CYS A 112 -17.22 -2.39 3.41
C CYS A 112 -16.70 -0.94 3.46
N GLY A 113 -17.33 -0.06 2.67
CA GLY A 113 -17.22 1.39 2.82
C GLY A 113 -18.37 1.94 3.65
N PHE A 114 -18.32 3.25 3.92
CA PHE A 114 -19.49 3.99 4.39
C PHE A 114 -20.39 4.39 3.21
N ASP A 115 -21.67 4.54 3.47
CA ASP A 115 -22.60 5.14 2.51
C ASP A 115 -22.69 6.64 2.77
N TYR A 116 -22.14 7.45 1.86
CA TYR A 116 -22.15 8.90 1.94
C TYR A 116 -23.32 9.54 1.19
N THR A 117 -24.33 8.77 0.79
CA THR A 117 -25.55 9.32 0.18
C THR A 117 -26.15 10.36 1.12
N ASP A 118 -26.44 11.54 0.57
CA ASP A 118 -26.99 12.67 1.31
C ASP A 118 -26.12 13.19 2.48
N TYR A 119 -24.79 13.04 2.38
CA TYR A 119 -23.85 13.45 3.44
C TYR A 119 -23.94 14.93 3.84
N ASP A 120 -24.46 15.76 2.97
CA ASP A 120 -24.71 17.20 3.14
C ASP A 120 -26.09 17.53 3.68
N LYS A 121 -26.95 16.51 3.92
CA LYS A 121 -28.35 16.70 4.36
C LYS A 121 -28.58 16.28 5.81
N PRO A 122 -29.60 16.89 6.47
CA PRO A 122 -30.05 16.39 7.77
C PRO A 122 -30.47 14.91 7.70
N GLY A 123 -30.04 14.11 8.69
CA GLY A 123 -30.38 12.68 8.77
C GLY A 123 -29.36 11.74 8.15
N PHE A 124 -28.29 12.24 7.55
CA PHE A 124 -27.19 11.41 6.99
C PHE A 124 -26.68 10.35 7.99
N GLY A 125 -26.30 10.76 9.21
CA GLY A 125 -25.68 9.86 10.17
C GLY A 125 -26.51 8.61 10.50
N PRO A 126 -27.81 8.72 10.88
CA PRO A 126 -28.67 7.56 11.11
C PRO A 126 -28.82 6.62 9.89
N ALA A 127 -28.93 7.17 8.68
CA ALA A 127 -29.06 6.38 7.46
C ALA A 127 -27.76 5.60 7.17
N ALA A 128 -26.62 6.26 7.24
CA ALA A 128 -25.32 5.66 7.02
C ALA A 128 -24.97 4.58 8.07
N VAL A 129 -25.34 4.79 9.35
CA VAL A 129 -25.20 3.80 10.42
C VAL A 129 -26.05 2.55 10.13
N LYS A 130 -27.31 2.74 9.69
CA LYS A 130 -28.19 1.62 9.31
C LYS A 130 -27.61 0.80 8.15
N GLU A 131 -27.01 1.46 7.17
CA GLU A 131 -26.35 0.77 6.06
C GLU A 131 -25.09 0.02 6.53
N LEU A 132 -24.28 0.59 7.40
CA LEU A 132 -23.13 -0.09 8.01
C LEU A 132 -23.56 -1.36 8.75
N GLU A 133 -24.62 -1.30 9.56
CA GLU A 133 -25.20 -2.48 10.23
C GLU A 133 -25.70 -3.52 9.24
N ARG A 134 -26.26 -3.09 8.10
CA ARG A 134 -26.67 -3.98 7.03
C ARG A 134 -25.47 -4.70 6.41
N CYS A 135 -24.40 -3.97 6.07
CA CYS A 135 -23.16 -4.55 5.56
C CYS A 135 -22.54 -5.54 6.54
N PHE A 136 -22.52 -5.21 7.85
CA PHE A 136 -22.08 -6.13 8.90
C PHE A 136 -22.88 -7.44 8.89
N LYS A 137 -24.22 -7.37 8.85
CA LYS A 137 -25.10 -8.55 8.75
C LYS A 137 -24.88 -9.35 7.47
N LYS A 138 -24.37 -8.73 6.41
CA LYS A 138 -23.99 -9.38 5.15
C LYS A 138 -22.58 -9.97 5.17
N GLY A 139 -21.86 -9.85 6.29
CA GLY A 139 -20.54 -10.47 6.49
C GLY A 139 -19.35 -9.53 6.41
N ALA A 140 -19.57 -8.21 6.31
CA ALA A 140 -18.47 -7.25 6.44
C ALA A 140 -17.80 -7.37 7.82
N LYS A 141 -16.48 -7.40 7.87
CA LYS A 141 -15.70 -7.56 9.11
C LYS A 141 -14.90 -6.30 9.50
N GLY A 142 -14.91 -5.29 8.67
CA GLY A 142 -14.26 -4.01 8.87
C GLY A 142 -14.76 -2.99 7.86
N VAL A 143 -14.21 -1.79 7.95
CA VAL A 143 -14.48 -0.68 7.03
C VAL A 143 -13.18 -0.27 6.36
N GLY A 144 -13.19 -0.10 5.04
CA GLY A 144 -12.03 0.36 4.27
C GLY A 144 -12.06 -0.07 2.80
N GLU A 145 -11.18 0.46 2.02
CA GLU A 145 -10.31 1.57 2.33
C GLU A 145 -11.13 2.87 2.30
N LEU A 146 -11.07 3.66 3.35
CA LEU A 146 -11.53 5.05 3.30
C LEU A 146 -10.37 5.89 2.79
N GLY A 147 -10.62 6.95 2.03
CA GLY A 147 -9.53 7.69 1.40
C GLY A 147 -9.72 9.19 1.43
N ASP A 148 -8.85 9.90 2.12
CA ASP A 148 -8.81 11.36 2.16
C ASP A 148 -7.46 11.88 1.66
N LYS A 149 -7.48 12.46 0.45
CA LYS A 149 -6.32 13.08 -0.20
C LYS A 149 -6.36 14.62 -0.18
N GLY A 150 -7.11 15.19 0.74
CA GLY A 150 -7.20 16.63 0.97
C GLY A 150 -8.56 17.26 0.70
N GLU A 151 -9.43 16.62 -0.07
CA GLU A 151 -10.78 17.12 -0.39
C GLU A 151 -11.87 16.54 0.53
N GLY A 152 -11.50 15.72 1.50
CA GLY A 152 -12.40 14.90 2.31
C GLY A 152 -12.48 13.49 1.74
N GLU A 153 -13.55 12.73 2.06
CA GLU A 153 -13.72 11.35 1.62
C GLU A 153 -13.98 11.27 0.11
N THR A 154 -12.89 11.20 -0.66
CA THR A 154 -12.93 11.22 -2.12
C THR A 154 -13.00 9.84 -2.76
N TYR A 155 -12.64 8.78 -2.04
CA TYR A 155 -12.67 7.41 -2.56
C TYR A 155 -13.98 6.68 -2.37
N SER A 156 -14.92 7.27 -1.67
CA SER A 156 -16.22 6.64 -1.41
C SER A 156 -16.98 6.35 -2.68
N LYS A 157 -17.59 5.18 -2.75
CA LYS A 157 -18.36 4.71 -3.90
C LYS A 157 -19.73 4.22 -3.45
N PRO A 158 -20.81 4.64 -4.12
CA PRO A 158 -20.84 5.46 -5.34
C PRO A 158 -20.72 6.95 -5.13
N VAL A 159 -20.88 7.47 -3.90
CA VAL A 159 -20.93 8.90 -3.58
C VAL A 159 -19.75 9.29 -2.71
N PRO A 160 -18.83 10.14 -3.18
CA PRO A 160 -17.77 10.68 -2.33
C PRO A 160 -18.34 11.74 -1.36
N GLY A 161 -17.80 11.75 -0.14
CA GLY A 161 -18.19 12.72 0.90
C GLY A 161 -17.23 13.92 0.92
N TYR A 162 -17.33 14.81 -0.04
CA TYR A 162 -16.46 15.98 -0.11
C TYR A 162 -16.56 16.84 1.15
N GLY A 163 -15.40 17.27 1.68
CA GLY A 163 -15.31 18.02 2.94
C GLY A 163 -15.56 17.18 4.19
N MET A 164 -15.75 15.87 4.06
CA MET A 164 -15.86 14.96 5.20
C MET A 164 -14.49 14.33 5.50
N HIS A 165 -13.65 15.09 6.18
CA HIS A 165 -12.40 14.56 6.72
C HIS A 165 -12.69 13.58 7.87
N LEU A 166 -11.71 12.77 8.23
CA LEU A 166 -11.92 11.67 9.19
C LEU A 166 -12.41 12.16 10.57
N ASP A 167 -12.04 13.37 10.98
CA ASP A 167 -12.45 14.00 12.25
C ASP A 167 -13.75 14.83 12.15
N ASP A 168 -14.40 14.88 10.98
CA ASP A 168 -15.68 15.57 10.81
C ASP A 168 -16.73 15.02 11.79
N ALA A 169 -17.53 15.92 12.33
CA ALA A 169 -18.57 15.55 13.30
C ALA A 169 -19.57 14.51 12.77
N ARG A 170 -19.82 14.51 11.46
CA ARG A 170 -20.69 13.53 10.78
C ARG A 170 -20.11 12.13 10.77
N MET A 171 -18.77 11.96 10.89
CA MET A 171 -18.11 10.67 10.99
C MET A 171 -18.28 10.01 12.36
N LYS A 172 -18.48 10.80 13.43
CA LYS A 172 -18.55 10.27 14.82
C LYS A 172 -19.55 9.13 15.02
N PRO A 173 -20.81 9.19 14.55
CA PRO A 173 -21.75 8.07 14.72
C PRO A 173 -21.30 6.81 13.99
N LEU A 174 -20.67 6.94 12.82
CA LEU A 174 -20.15 5.82 12.04
C LEU A 174 -18.96 5.15 12.75
N LEU A 175 -17.99 5.96 13.20
CA LEU A 175 -16.82 5.46 13.93
C LEU A 175 -17.21 4.78 15.26
N ARG A 176 -18.16 5.33 16.00
CA ARG A 176 -18.70 4.69 17.21
C ARG A 176 -19.38 3.36 16.90
N LYS A 177 -20.17 3.31 15.81
CA LYS A 177 -20.81 2.06 15.37
C LYS A 177 -19.78 1.03 14.97
N CYS A 178 -18.68 1.40 14.33
CA CYS A 178 -17.57 0.48 14.06
C CYS A 178 -17.03 -0.14 15.36
N ALA A 179 -16.84 0.66 16.42
CA ALA A 179 -16.42 0.14 17.73
C ALA A 179 -17.45 -0.84 18.34
N GLU A 180 -18.76 -0.51 18.27
CA GLU A 180 -19.83 -1.36 18.76
C GLU A 180 -19.90 -2.71 18.03
N LEU A 181 -19.67 -2.70 16.72
CA LEU A 181 -19.67 -3.88 15.85
C LEU A 181 -18.30 -4.59 15.81
N LYS A 182 -17.30 -4.06 16.53
CA LYS A 182 -15.90 -4.53 16.53
C LYS A 182 -15.29 -4.58 15.11
N MET A 183 -15.66 -3.65 14.27
CA MET A 183 -15.14 -3.47 12.91
C MET A 183 -13.99 -2.48 12.92
N PRO A 184 -12.74 -2.90 12.62
CA PRO A 184 -11.65 -1.96 12.43
C PRO A 184 -11.90 -1.04 11.23
N VAL A 185 -11.29 0.15 11.26
CA VAL A 185 -11.38 1.15 10.19
C VAL A 185 -10.01 1.32 9.55
N ASN A 186 -9.89 0.96 8.27
CA ASN A 186 -8.71 1.15 7.47
C ASN A 186 -8.85 2.45 6.68
N ILE A 187 -7.85 3.33 6.77
CA ILE A 187 -7.91 4.70 6.26
C ILE A 187 -6.63 5.11 5.57
N HIS A 188 -6.75 5.54 4.33
CA HIS A 188 -5.72 6.19 3.54
C HIS A 188 -5.81 7.70 3.73
N VAL A 189 -4.94 8.27 4.52
CA VAL A 189 -4.81 9.73 4.67
C VAL A 189 -3.59 10.22 3.90
N ALA A 190 -3.73 11.35 3.22
CA ALA A 190 -2.68 11.98 2.42
C ALA A 190 -2.18 11.09 1.25
N ASP A 191 -1.08 11.48 0.66
CA ASP A 191 -0.30 10.74 -0.34
C ASP A 191 1.19 10.83 0.05
N PRO A 192 2.11 10.06 -0.56
CA PRO A 192 3.54 10.18 -0.31
C PRO A 192 4.03 11.62 -0.38
N TYR A 193 4.88 12.01 0.56
CA TYR A 193 5.29 13.41 0.72
C TYR A 193 5.95 14.01 -0.53
N TRP A 194 6.68 13.19 -1.31
CA TRP A 194 7.29 13.62 -2.57
C TRP A 194 6.26 14.10 -3.62
N MET A 195 4.99 13.70 -3.51
CA MET A 195 3.90 14.18 -4.38
C MET A 195 3.54 15.65 -4.13
N TYR A 196 3.85 16.19 -2.95
CA TYR A 196 3.61 17.58 -2.57
C TYR A 196 4.79 18.50 -2.92
N LEU A 197 5.97 17.94 -3.19
CA LEU A 197 7.18 18.68 -3.48
C LEU A 197 7.22 19.19 -4.94
N PRO A 198 8.05 20.20 -5.25
CA PRO A 198 8.28 20.63 -6.63
C PRO A 198 8.69 19.45 -7.53
N THR A 199 8.24 19.47 -8.78
CA THR A 199 8.62 18.45 -9.77
C THR A 199 9.89 18.90 -10.49
N ASP A 200 11.03 18.82 -9.81
CA ASP A 200 12.34 19.24 -10.31
C ASP A 200 13.45 18.26 -9.88
N SER A 201 14.70 18.62 -10.13
CA SER A 201 15.87 17.77 -9.86
C SER A 201 16.16 17.52 -8.37
N THR A 202 15.48 18.18 -7.46
CA THR A 202 15.62 18.01 -6.00
C THR A 202 14.61 17.05 -5.41
N ASN A 203 13.61 16.62 -6.19
CA ASN A 203 12.58 15.70 -5.74
C ASN A 203 13.07 14.25 -5.86
N ASP A 204 13.30 13.60 -4.75
CA ASP A 204 13.77 12.21 -4.69
C ASP A 204 12.77 11.21 -5.34
N GLY A 205 11.47 11.48 -5.24
CA GLY A 205 10.41 10.71 -5.88
C GLY A 205 10.05 11.15 -7.31
N LEU A 206 10.89 11.91 -8.02
CA LEU A 206 10.57 12.55 -9.30
C LEU A 206 9.97 11.61 -10.34
N MET A 207 10.40 10.35 -10.42
CA MET A 207 9.86 9.36 -11.35
C MET A 207 8.33 9.22 -11.23
N ASN A 208 7.83 9.15 -10.02
CA ASN A 208 6.41 9.01 -9.72
C ASN A 208 5.72 10.38 -9.55
N ALA A 209 6.41 11.40 -9.03
CA ALA A 209 5.88 12.74 -8.87
C ALA A 209 5.43 13.38 -10.18
N SER A 210 6.05 13.02 -11.30
CA SER A 210 5.63 13.49 -12.63
C SER A 210 4.24 12.99 -13.03
N THR A 211 3.82 11.85 -12.50
CA THR A 211 2.50 11.22 -12.81
C THR A 211 1.48 11.47 -11.70
N TRP A 212 1.92 11.44 -10.44
CA TRP A 212 1.06 11.42 -9.27
C TRP A 212 1.12 12.70 -8.41
N LYS A 213 1.55 13.83 -8.98
CA LYS A 213 1.66 15.09 -8.25
C LYS A 213 0.35 15.51 -7.60
N VAL A 214 0.40 15.86 -6.31
CA VAL A 214 -0.69 16.51 -5.62
C VAL A 214 -0.66 18.01 -5.95
N ASN A 215 -1.74 18.49 -6.56
CA ASN A 215 -1.93 19.91 -6.83
C ASN A 215 -2.91 20.46 -5.79
N LEU A 216 -2.38 21.02 -4.70
CA LEU A 216 -3.22 21.63 -3.67
C LEU A 216 -4.03 22.80 -4.25
N LYS A 217 -5.36 22.71 -4.12
CA LYS A 217 -6.31 23.74 -4.49
C LYS A 217 -6.75 24.48 -3.22
N PRO A 218 -7.28 25.71 -3.33
CA PRO A 218 -7.92 26.40 -2.20
C PRO A 218 -8.98 25.52 -1.54
N GLY A 219 -8.88 25.35 -0.22
CA GLY A 219 -9.81 24.53 0.56
C GLY A 219 -9.40 23.06 0.72
N MET A 220 -8.36 22.57 0.02
CA MET A 220 -7.78 21.26 0.28
C MET A 220 -6.87 21.31 1.51
N LEU A 221 -6.87 20.24 2.30
CA LEU A 221 -5.90 20.04 3.37
C LEU A 221 -4.57 19.55 2.79
N ASP A 222 -3.48 20.05 3.32
CA ASP A 222 -2.13 19.54 3.03
C ASP A 222 -1.84 18.26 3.83
N HIS A 223 -0.65 17.67 3.58
CA HIS A 223 -0.21 16.44 4.23
C HIS A 223 -0.28 16.52 5.77
N GLY A 224 0.29 17.56 6.38
CA GLY A 224 0.33 17.71 7.84
C GLY A 224 -1.06 17.93 8.45
N GLN A 225 -1.92 18.64 7.75
CA GLN A 225 -3.31 18.86 8.14
C GLN A 225 -4.09 17.54 8.10
N LEU A 226 -3.87 16.70 7.08
CA LEU A 226 -4.50 15.38 6.97
C LEU A 226 -4.04 14.43 8.09
N ILE A 227 -2.76 14.43 8.46
CA ILE A 227 -2.28 13.68 9.64
C ILE A 227 -2.95 14.18 10.91
N THR A 228 -3.23 15.49 11.02
CA THR A 228 -3.96 16.05 12.15
C THR A 228 -5.41 15.55 12.21
N THR A 229 -6.09 15.40 11.08
CA THR A 229 -7.45 14.81 11.07
C THR A 229 -7.44 13.35 11.53
N LEU A 230 -6.44 12.59 11.13
CA LEU A 230 -6.23 11.21 11.62
C LEU A 230 -6.02 11.20 13.15
N GLU A 231 -5.10 12.04 13.67
CA GLU A 231 -4.86 12.13 15.11
C GLU A 231 -6.12 12.48 15.88
N ASN A 232 -6.88 13.49 15.42
CA ASN A 232 -8.14 13.90 16.05
C ASN A 232 -9.15 12.75 16.09
N ALA A 233 -9.35 12.05 14.99
CA ALA A 233 -10.28 10.93 14.91
C ALA A 233 -9.90 9.78 15.84
N VAL A 234 -8.62 9.41 15.87
CA VAL A 234 -8.09 8.35 16.74
C VAL A 234 -8.25 8.70 18.22
N ARG A 235 -7.91 9.95 18.59
CA ARG A 235 -8.06 10.48 19.96
C ARG A 235 -9.51 10.46 20.41
N ASP A 236 -10.42 10.97 19.57
CA ASP A 236 -11.83 11.18 19.91
C ASP A 236 -12.68 9.90 19.87
N ASN A 237 -12.13 8.81 19.30
CA ASN A 237 -12.77 7.50 19.20
C ASN A 237 -11.89 6.37 19.76
N PRO A 238 -11.56 6.37 21.07
CA PRO A 238 -10.57 5.45 21.65
C PRO A 238 -10.98 3.96 21.65
N LYS A 239 -12.26 3.67 21.40
CA LYS A 239 -12.78 2.30 21.28
C LYS A 239 -12.76 1.76 19.84
N THR A 240 -12.57 2.62 18.85
CA THR A 240 -12.46 2.23 17.44
C THR A 240 -11.01 1.90 17.13
N ILE A 241 -10.76 0.75 16.52
CA ILE A 241 -9.42 0.39 16.00
C ILE A 241 -9.24 1.07 14.64
N PHE A 242 -8.18 1.83 14.50
CA PHE A 242 -7.77 2.46 13.25
C PHE A 242 -6.55 1.77 12.68
N ILE A 243 -6.54 1.58 11.37
CA ILE A 243 -5.38 1.12 10.60
C ILE A 243 -5.06 2.22 9.59
N ALA A 244 -4.00 2.97 9.82
CA ALA A 244 -3.56 3.96 8.85
C ALA A 244 -2.76 3.25 7.75
N CYS A 245 -3.26 3.32 6.51
CA CYS A 245 -2.64 2.68 5.36
C CYS A 245 -1.27 3.28 5.07
N HIS A 246 -0.36 2.47 4.51
CA HIS A 246 0.88 2.95 3.91
C HIS A 246 1.74 3.78 4.87
N PHE A 247 1.89 3.34 6.14
CA PHE A 247 2.54 4.14 7.20
C PHE A 247 1.90 5.54 7.39
N ALA A 248 0.62 5.73 7.08
CA ALA A 248 -0.06 7.02 6.98
C ALA A 248 0.61 7.98 5.99
N ASN A 249 1.31 7.46 4.97
CA ASN A 249 2.15 8.22 4.02
C ASN A 249 3.20 9.13 4.70
N CYS A 250 3.73 8.67 5.86
CA CYS A 250 4.79 9.32 6.63
C CYS A 250 6.15 8.62 6.47
N GLU A 251 6.36 7.84 5.42
CA GLU A 251 7.62 7.11 5.16
C GLU A 251 8.84 8.04 5.07
N TYR A 252 8.64 9.30 4.72
CA TYR A 252 9.68 10.34 4.67
C TYR A 252 10.13 10.80 6.07
N ASP A 253 9.25 10.74 7.07
CA ASP A 253 9.54 11.00 8.49
C ASP A 253 8.65 10.13 9.39
N LEU A 254 9.09 8.92 9.64
CA LEU A 254 8.37 7.96 10.49
C LEU A 254 8.27 8.38 11.97
N SER A 255 8.98 9.44 12.40
CA SER A 255 8.84 9.96 13.76
C SER A 255 7.46 10.57 13.99
N ILE A 256 6.83 11.10 12.95
CA ILE A 256 5.47 11.67 12.98
C ILE A 256 4.49 10.57 13.43
N ILE A 257 4.39 9.51 12.63
CA ILE A 257 3.42 8.43 12.92
C ILE A 257 3.85 7.59 14.11
N GLY A 258 5.16 7.45 14.36
CA GLY A 258 5.70 6.79 15.56
C GLY A 258 5.22 7.45 16.85
N SER A 259 5.19 8.80 16.89
CA SER A 259 4.68 9.53 18.05
C SER A 259 3.18 9.29 18.30
N LEU A 260 2.40 9.09 17.23
CA LEU A 260 0.98 8.75 17.35
C LEU A 260 0.78 7.32 17.86
N LEU A 261 1.61 6.36 17.44
CA LEU A 261 1.60 4.99 17.96
C LEU A 261 1.92 4.93 19.45
N GLU A 262 2.76 5.83 19.95
CA GLU A 262 3.09 5.93 21.37
C GLU A 262 1.94 6.52 22.21
N LYS A 263 1.20 7.49 21.63
CA LYS A 263 0.08 8.15 22.29
C LYS A 263 -1.19 7.30 22.32
N TYR A 264 -1.48 6.57 21.23
CA TYR A 264 -2.78 5.96 20.98
C TYR A 264 -2.72 4.46 20.77
N ASN A 265 -3.31 3.72 21.71
CA ASN A 265 -3.32 2.25 21.68
C ASN A 265 -4.24 1.64 20.61
N ASN A 266 -5.18 2.42 20.09
CA ASN A 266 -6.14 2.02 19.09
C ASN A 266 -5.69 2.32 17.64
N LEU A 267 -4.44 2.76 17.43
CA LEU A 267 -3.86 3.00 16.12
C LEU A 267 -2.90 1.88 15.73
N TYR A 268 -3.04 1.36 14.53
CA TYR A 268 -2.16 0.43 13.83
C TYR A 268 -1.75 1.01 12.48
N LEU A 269 -0.70 0.47 11.87
CA LEU A 269 -0.27 0.83 10.52
C LEU A 269 -0.25 -0.41 9.64
N ASP A 270 -0.66 -0.31 8.40
CA ASP A 270 -0.21 -1.26 7.40
C ASP A 270 0.97 -0.70 6.60
N ILE A 271 1.74 -1.60 6.01
CA ILE A 271 2.98 -1.28 5.29
C ILE A 271 2.81 -1.34 3.77
N ALA A 272 1.58 -1.52 3.30
CA ALA A 272 1.26 -1.70 1.90
C ALA A 272 1.85 -0.60 1.02
N ALA A 273 2.23 -0.95 -0.18
CA ALA A 273 2.72 -0.05 -1.24
C ALA A 273 3.92 0.86 -0.88
N ARG A 274 4.54 0.75 0.33
CA ARG A 274 5.69 1.59 0.73
C ARG A 274 7.00 0.81 0.83
N TYR A 275 7.07 -0.32 0.17
CA TYR A 275 8.26 -1.17 0.18
C TYR A 275 9.45 -0.53 -0.52
N ALA A 276 9.23 0.09 -1.68
CA ALA A 276 10.32 0.66 -2.46
C ALA A 276 10.95 1.87 -1.76
N GLU A 277 10.13 2.77 -1.21
CA GLU A 277 10.59 3.95 -0.48
C GLU A 277 11.37 3.53 0.77
N THR A 278 10.79 2.67 1.57
CA THR A 278 11.38 2.25 2.85
C THR A 278 12.62 1.36 2.68
N ALA A 279 12.74 0.60 1.59
CA ALA A 279 13.90 -0.23 1.29
C ALA A 279 15.18 0.57 0.99
N THR A 280 15.08 1.88 0.83
CA THR A 280 16.25 2.78 0.70
C THR A 280 16.93 3.08 2.03
N ILE A 281 16.23 2.89 3.15
CA ILE A 281 16.69 3.20 4.52
C ILE A 281 16.63 1.98 5.46
N PRO A 282 17.21 0.84 5.10
CA PRO A 282 16.97 -0.45 5.78
C PRO A 282 17.33 -0.46 7.26
N ARG A 283 18.41 0.23 7.67
CA ARG A 283 18.83 0.29 9.08
C ARG A 283 17.84 1.04 9.97
N TYR A 284 17.29 2.14 9.45
CA TYR A 284 16.26 2.89 10.16
C TYR A 284 14.96 2.07 10.24
N MET A 285 14.60 1.40 9.16
CA MET A 285 13.43 0.53 9.12
C MET A 285 13.52 -0.65 10.10
N GLN A 286 14.67 -1.31 10.21
CA GLN A 286 14.89 -2.36 11.24
C GLN A 286 14.58 -1.86 12.64
N GLN A 287 15.02 -0.64 12.99
CA GLN A 287 14.75 -0.03 14.28
C GLN A 287 13.26 0.29 14.47
N PHE A 288 12.62 0.84 13.45
CA PHE A 288 11.19 1.17 13.45
C PHE A 288 10.34 -0.11 13.62
N TYR A 289 10.60 -1.15 12.83
CA TYR A 289 9.90 -2.44 12.95
C TYR A 289 10.13 -3.08 14.33
N SER A 290 11.34 -3.01 14.88
CA SER A 290 11.64 -3.54 16.20
C SER A 290 10.85 -2.82 17.29
N LYS A 291 10.81 -1.49 17.24
CA LYS A 291 10.14 -0.64 18.23
C LYS A 291 8.62 -0.81 18.20
N TYR A 292 8.04 -0.84 17.01
CA TYR A 292 6.58 -0.85 16.82
C TYR A 292 6.03 -2.22 16.35
N GLN A 293 6.77 -3.31 16.57
CA GLN A 293 6.46 -4.66 16.10
C GLN A 293 5.05 -5.16 16.43
N ASP A 294 4.40 -4.63 17.48
CA ASP A 294 3.05 -5.00 17.93
C ASP A 294 1.93 -4.16 17.30
N ARG A 295 2.27 -3.27 16.40
CA ARG A 295 1.37 -2.28 15.77
C ARG A 295 1.42 -2.25 14.25
N LEU A 296 2.29 -3.06 13.63
CA LEU A 296 2.46 -3.11 12.19
C LEU A 296 1.75 -4.32 11.60
N LEU A 297 1.15 -4.15 10.44
CA LEU A 297 0.37 -5.14 9.71
C LEU A 297 0.94 -5.28 8.30
N TYR A 298 1.12 -6.52 7.84
CA TYR A 298 1.47 -6.78 6.46
C TYR A 298 0.30 -6.46 5.54
N GLY A 299 0.57 -5.82 4.42
CA GLY A 299 -0.36 -5.54 3.34
C GLY A 299 0.40 -5.32 2.03
N THR A 300 -0.21 -5.61 0.90
CA THR A 300 0.43 -5.40 -0.41
C THR A 300 -0.14 -4.23 -1.19
N ASP A 301 -1.44 -4.02 -1.12
CA ASP A 301 -2.21 -3.16 -2.04
C ASP A 301 -2.24 -3.67 -3.50
N MET A 302 -1.65 -4.84 -3.78
CA MET A 302 -1.46 -5.39 -5.12
C MET A 302 -1.66 -6.93 -5.18
N GLY A 303 -2.43 -7.50 -4.28
CA GLY A 303 -2.46 -8.89 -3.87
C GLY A 303 -2.71 -10.00 -4.91
N MET A 304 -3.03 -9.74 -6.18
CA MET A 304 -3.16 -10.82 -7.19
C MET A 304 -1.85 -11.21 -7.83
N ASN A 305 -0.87 -10.34 -7.80
CA ASN A 305 0.40 -10.52 -8.49
C ASN A 305 1.38 -11.30 -7.61
N LYS A 306 1.85 -12.48 -8.08
CA LYS A 306 2.86 -13.26 -7.36
C LYS A 306 4.14 -12.47 -7.09
N HIS A 307 4.56 -11.68 -8.06
CA HIS A 307 5.81 -10.92 -7.98
C HIS A 307 5.82 -9.91 -6.83
N ILE A 308 4.67 -9.29 -6.48
CA ILE A 308 4.62 -8.40 -5.31
C ILE A 308 4.97 -9.14 -4.01
N TYR A 309 4.51 -10.37 -3.84
CA TYR A 309 4.84 -11.17 -2.67
C TYR A 309 6.34 -11.52 -2.64
N GLU A 310 6.91 -11.93 -3.77
CA GLU A 310 8.35 -12.24 -3.88
C GLU A 310 9.21 -11.03 -3.48
N VAL A 311 8.88 -9.85 -4.01
CA VAL A 311 9.62 -8.61 -3.72
C VAL A 311 9.44 -8.18 -2.27
N THR A 312 8.22 -8.21 -1.74
CA THR A 312 7.96 -7.77 -0.36
C THR A 312 8.61 -8.71 0.65
N PHE A 313 8.61 -10.03 0.42
CA PHE A 313 9.33 -10.98 1.27
C PHE A 313 10.84 -10.81 1.16
N ARG A 314 11.38 -10.52 -0.04
CA ARG A 314 12.78 -10.18 -0.20
C ARG A 314 13.18 -8.98 0.66
N VAL A 315 12.38 -7.91 0.62
CA VAL A 315 12.62 -6.71 1.43
C VAL A 315 12.53 -7.01 2.93
N LEU A 316 11.56 -7.79 3.37
CA LEU A 316 11.32 -8.02 4.81
C LEU A 316 12.24 -9.08 5.42
N GLU A 317 12.52 -10.17 4.69
CA GLU A 317 13.13 -11.38 5.24
C GLU A 317 14.63 -11.49 4.98
N THR A 318 15.17 -10.81 3.93
CA THR A 318 16.56 -10.98 3.50
C THR A 318 17.44 -9.82 3.94
N LEU A 319 18.76 -10.03 3.85
CA LEU A 319 19.79 -9.00 3.96
C LEU A 319 20.38 -8.62 2.60
N ASP A 320 19.64 -8.90 1.52
CA ASP A 320 20.06 -8.54 0.18
C ASP A 320 20.25 -7.02 0.08
N GLU A 321 21.29 -6.62 -0.63
CA GLU A 321 21.62 -5.20 -0.80
C GLU A 321 21.59 -4.82 -2.27
N HIS A 322 21.31 -3.55 -2.54
CA HIS A 322 21.47 -2.89 -3.83
C HIS A 322 20.81 -3.66 -4.99
N PHE A 323 19.55 -4.01 -4.86
CA PHE A 323 18.75 -4.59 -5.95
C PHE A 323 17.71 -3.60 -6.47
N TYR A 324 17.32 -3.77 -7.72
CA TYR A 324 16.34 -2.91 -8.37
C TYR A 324 15.04 -3.67 -8.62
N GLU A 325 13.93 -2.97 -8.46
CA GLU A 325 12.60 -3.39 -8.86
C GLU A 325 11.95 -2.26 -9.67
N THR A 326 11.75 -2.49 -10.95
CA THR A 326 11.28 -1.46 -11.88
C THR A 326 9.93 -1.78 -12.50
N GLU A 327 9.38 -2.98 -12.25
CA GLU A 327 8.09 -3.41 -12.81
C GLU A 327 6.92 -3.00 -11.93
N LEU A 328 7.07 -3.16 -10.60
CA LEU A 328 5.98 -2.91 -9.65
C LEU A 328 5.90 -1.45 -9.20
N PHE A 329 7.04 -0.84 -8.86
CA PHE A 329 7.06 0.44 -8.18
C PHE A 329 7.51 1.63 -9.04
N GLY A 330 8.16 1.36 -10.18
CA GLY A 330 8.59 2.40 -11.12
C GLY A 330 9.68 3.34 -10.61
N TYR A 331 10.30 3.08 -9.46
CA TYR A 331 11.41 3.86 -8.94
C TYR A 331 12.74 3.48 -9.60
N HIS A 332 13.72 4.40 -9.51
CA HIS A 332 15.04 4.25 -10.13
C HIS A 332 16.17 4.00 -9.12
N TRP A 333 15.87 4.01 -7.84
CA TRP A 333 16.85 3.75 -6.79
C TRP A 333 17.02 2.26 -6.49
N ALA A 334 18.14 1.92 -5.81
CA ALA A 334 18.38 0.59 -5.31
C ALA A 334 17.63 0.36 -3.99
N MET A 335 17.10 -0.85 -3.84
CA MET A 335 16.43 -1.34 -2.66
C MET A 335 17.35 -2.25 -1.84
N ASN A 336 17.04 -2.42 -0.57
CA ASN A 336 17.78 -3.30 0.35
C ASN A 336 16.79 -4.08 1.23
N GLY A 337 17.18 -5.27 1.64
CA GLY A 337 16.44 -6.08 2.59
C GLY A 337 16.64 -5.61 4.02
N PHE A 338 15.62 -5.85 4.86
CA PHE A 338 15.64 -5.47 6.28
C PHE A 338 16.18 -6.58 7.18
N GLY A 339 16.11 -7.86 6.76
CA GLY A 339 16.53 -9.00 7.58
C GLY A 339 15.78 -9.03 8.92
N LEU A 340 14.47 -8.85 8.92
CA LEU A 340 13.68 -8.83 10.14
C LEU A 340 13.74 -10.16 10.87
N SER A 341 13.80 -10.11 12.21
CA SER A 341 13.83 -11.33 13.03
C SER A 341 12.51 -12.10 12.92
N ASP A 342 12.58 -13.42 13.19
CA ASP A 342 11.41 -14.31 13.17
C ASP A 342 10.28 -13.84 14.11
N VAL A 343 10.63 -13.21 15.22
CA VAL A 343 9.65 -12.65 16.17
C VAL A 343 8.87 -11.51 15.52
N ILE A 344 9.57 -10.59 14.85
CA ILE A 344 8.95 -9.45 14.17
C ILE A 344 8.12 -9.95 12.99
N LEU A 345 8.66 -10.85 12.15
CA LEU A 345 7.94 -11.41 11.00
C LEU A 345 6.63 -12.10 11.40
N LYS A 346 6.64 -12.93 12.46
CA LYS A 346 5.41 -13.59 12.96
C LYS A 346 4.33 -12.59 13.38
N LYS A 347 4.74 -11.50 14.05
CA LYS A 347 3.82 -10.44 14.46
C LYS A 347 3.25 -9.69 13.27
N LEU A 348 4.13 -9.22 12.38
CA LEU A 348 3.79 -8.48 11.17
C LEU A 348 2.87 -9.28 10.25
N TYR A 349 3.21 -10.53 9.99
CA TYR A 349 2.50 -11.38 9.04
C TYR A 349 1.16 -11.88 9.53
N LYS A 350 1.01 -12.13 10.84
CA LYS A 350 -0.21 -12.79 11.30
C LYS A 350 -0.68 -12.37 12.68
N SER A 351 0.19 -12.34 13.70
CA SER A 351 -0.27 -12.24 15.09
C SER A 351 -1.01 -10.93 15.36
N ASN A 352 -0.52 -9.80 14.81
CA ASN A 352 -1.17 -8.51 14.97
C ASN A 352 -2.53 -8.46 14.26
N ALA A 353 -2.61 -9.03 13.04
CA ALA A 353 -3.87 -9.13 12.31
C ALA A 353 -4.93 -9.93 13.10
N ILE A 354 -4.56 -11.08 13.64
CA ILE A 354 -5.44 -11.88 14.50
C ILE A 354 -5.87 -11.09 15.73
N LYS A 355 -4.95 -10.40 16.38
CA LYS A 355 -5.27 -9.58 17.57
C LYS A 355 -6.35 -8.54 17.29
N ILE A 356 -6.31 -7.89 16.13
CA ILE A 356 -7.30 -6.88 15.74
C ILE A 356 -8.67 -7.52 15.43
N GLN A 357 -8.66 -8.72 14.84
CA GLN A 357 -9.87 -9.45 14.44
C GLN A 357 -10.50 -10.25 15.59
N ARG A 358 -9.73 -10.63 16.63
CA ARG A 358 -10.17 -11.47 17.76
C ARG A 358 -11.05 -10.80 18.81
N TYR A 359 -11.51 -9.59 18.58
CA TYR A 359 -12.57 -9.07 19.42
C TYR A 359 -13.86 -9.94 19.41
N GLU A 360 -13.89 -11.02 18.61
CA GLU A 360 -15.01 -11.97 18.56
C GLU A 360 -14.94 -13.09 19.62
N ASP A 361 -13.77 -13.41 20.20
CA ASP A 361 -13.58 -14.62 21.01
C ASP A 361 -13.57 -14.40 22.53
N ASP A 362 -13.70 -13.17 23.05
CA ASP A 362 -13.59 -12.86 24.48
C ASP A 362 -14.96 -12.60 25.19
N HIS A 363 -16.05 -13.24 24.70
CA HIS A 363 -17.32 -13.26 25.47
C HIS A 363 -18.03 -14.60 25.40
#